data_84f1e72e83d917154105650074cfb763
#
_entry.id   84f1e72e83d917154105650074cfb763
#
_cell.length_a   1.000
_cell.length_b   1.000
_cell.length_c   1.000
_cell.angle_alpha   90.00
_cell.angle_beta   90.00
_cell.angle_gamma   90.00
#
_symmetry.space_group_name_H-M   'P 1'
#
loop_
_entity.id
_entity.type
_entity.pdbx_description
1 polymer ?
#
loop_
_entity_poly.entity_id
_entity_poly.type
_entity_poly.pdbx_seq_one_letter_code
_entity_poly.pdbx_strand_id
1 'polypeptide(L)'
;MEYLDPENKQCQGVFIDGAPGIGKTILATEAANKLRNDNRHVLVVYIDCKDIKSFESFAGTVIEQICRSPSVDDPATEIKKRLNASKYYFYVLFLDNFECFLEENNKQQEDQPSTAAAPSRDYRERVLRFIGEIARRTTNIKFLVTSLERVPFLPMLAMKAIRLNPFNKDESSKLLEKVRRGDKISDEKSLELCEICSGIPLVLHTLISAQEDLIGLLELYGKSPPEERSNFLRKMKTVPKEKKIEECLNLCFKRLTPQEQLTLLRLCLYRGLFTPDKVAKIFCSPESSEYNLRAIVLELGRCNLLHLQKFQDTNKYTFLTVIREHFKLKAKQEYREEIQHARGLLIDYLISFLKETFKMFLGKNSVKSAIEDFSAEKENVMQLVEWIGKDKMDEERIKKCIDVFNVAGEMLAKMMAKFNYRYVYDSLAKKCKEMGDQRRLATRLLSELGLVWKKLIGSRLTFKSTRVTAVPSASLSLVVAS
;
A
#
# COMPACT_ATOMS: atom_id res chain seq x y z
N MET A 1 21.53 8.20 -11.60
CA MET A 1 22.32 8.38 -10.35
C MET A 1 22.78 9.82 -10.21
N GLU A 2 23.44 10.39 -11.18
CA GLU A 2 23.95 11.78 -11.20
C GLU A 2 22.94 12.84 -10.75
N TYR A 3 21.67 12.72 -11.15
CA TYR A 3 20.60 13.67 -10.78
C TYR A 3 20.10 13.54 -9.33
N LEU A 4 20.37 12.39 -8.68
CA LEU A 4 20.02 12.14 -7.29
C LEU A 4 21.20 12.33 -6.35
N ASP A 5 22.38 12.62 -6.90
CA ASP A 5 23.59 12.90 -6.12
C ASP A 5 23.37 14.14 -5.23
N PRO A 6 23.66 14.05 -3.92
CA PRO A 6 23.59 15.17 -3.00
C PRO A 6 24.36 16.42 -3.46
N GLU A 7 25.47 16.25 -4.17
CA GLU A 7 26.30 17.33 -4.66
C GLU A 7 25.74 18.05 -5.89
N ASN A 8 24.82 17.42 -6.63
CA ASN A 8 24.18 18.04 -7.78
C ASN A 8 23.10 19.04 -7.36
N LYS A 9 23.47 20.29 -7.13
CA LYS A 9 22.56 21.38 -6.70
C LYS A 9 21.63 21.88 -7.81
N GLN A 10 21.87 21.52 -9.07
CA GLN A 10 21.07 21.99 -10.20
C GLN A 10 19.77 21.18 -10.39
N CYS A 11 19.68 19.98 -9.80
CA CYS A 11 18.55 19.10 -9.94
C CYS A 11 17.96 18.77 -8.56
N GLN A 12 16.67 19.00 -8.36
CA GLN A 12 15.97 18.67 -7.11
C GLN A 12 15.48 17.24 -7.06
N GLY A 13 15.56 16.47 -8.15
CA GLY A 13 15.15 15.07 -8.17
C GLY A 13 14.93 14.50 -9.55
N VAL A 14 14.42 13.27 -9.57
CA VAL A 14 14.13 12.52 -10.78
C VAL A 14 12.66 12.13 -10.79
N PHE A 15 12.04 12.31 -11.94
CA PHE A 15 10.68 11.87 -12.23
C PHE A 15 10.72 10.80 -13.32
N ILE A 16 10.19 9.62 -13.02
CA ILE A 16 10.17 8.48 -13.92
C ILE A 16 8.73 8.23 -14.37
N ASP A 17 8.43 8.45 -15.65
CA ASP A 17 7.13 8.19 -16.25
C ASP A 17 7.18 7.04 -17.27
N GLY A 18 6.04 6.42 -17.52
CA GLY A 18 5.91 5.36 -18.52
C GLY A 18 4.73 4.43 -18.27
N ALA A 19 4.47 3.54 -19.22
CA ALA A 19 3.33 2.63 -19.20
C ALA A 19 3.30 1.73 -17.94
N PRO A 20 2.12 1.18 -17.56
CA PRO A 20 2.04 0.16 -16.52
C PRO A 20 2.96 -1.04 -16.84
N GLY A 21 3.54 -1.66 -15.81
CA GLY A 21 4.36 -2.87 -15.98
C GLY A 21 5.72 -2.67 -16.67
N ILE A 22 6.12 -1.42 -16.98
CA ILE A 22 7.37 -1.10 -17.67
C ILE A 22 8.61 -1.15 -16.75
N GLY A 23 8.44 -1.24 -15.44
CA GLY A 23 9.54 -1.35 -14.48
C GLY A 23 9.91 -0.05 -13.75
N LYS A 24 9.09 0.99 -13.75
CA LYS A 24 9.34 2.28 -13.07
C LYS A 24 9.75 2.12 -11.60
N THR A 25 8.92 1.46 -10.83
CA THR A 25 9.15 1.21 -9.39
C THR A 25 10.42 0.39 -9.15
N ILE A 26 10.69 -0.62 -10.00
CA ILE A 26 11.90 -1.46 -9.90
C ILE A 26 13.14 -0.60 -10.14
N LEU A 27 13.16 0.18 -11.22
CA LEU A 27 14.28 1.08 -11.53
C LEU A 27 14.52 2.11 -10.41
N ALA A 28 13.45 2.72 -9.89
CA ALA A 28 13.52 3.69 -8.81
C ALA A 28 14.05 3.05 -7.51
N THR A 29 13.58 1.84 -7.18
CA THR A 29 14.02 1.08 -6.01
C THR A 29 15.50 0.72 -6.10
N GLU A 30 15.96 0.23 -7.25
CA GLU A 30 17.37 -0.10 -7.49
C GLU A 30 18.26 1.16 -7.39
N ALA A 31 17.81 2.28 -7.96
CA ALA A 31 18.52 3.54 -7.85
C ALA A 31 18.61 4.01 -6.39
N ALA A 32 17.51 3.93 -5.63
CA ALA A 32 17.47 4.29 -4.21
C ALA A 32 18.38 3.39 -3.36
N ASN A 33 18.36 2.07 -3.59
CA ASN A 33 19.22 1.11 -2.91
C ASN A 33 20.70 1.38 -3.21
N LYS A 34 21.05 1.63 -4.46
CA LYS A 34 22.42 1.96 -4.85
C LYS A 34 22.90 3.24 -4.18
N LEU A 35 22.09 4.30 -4.17
CA LEU A 35 22.41 5.55 -3.46
C LEU A 35 22.70 5.32 -1.98
N ARG A 36 21.89 4.52 -1.31
CA ARG A 36 22.04 4.21 0.11
C ARG A 36 23.29 3.37 0.38
N ASN A 37 23.66 2.46 -0.54
CA ASN A 37 24.83 1.62 -0.41
C ASN A 37 26.13 2.41 -0.68
N ASP A 38 26.09 3.28 -1.69
CA ASP A 38 27.23 4.11 -2.06
C ASP A 38 27.49 5.24 -1.06
N ASN A 39 26.47 5.69 -0.35
CA ASN A 39 26.57 6.78 0.62
C ASN A 39 25.76 6.52 1.89
N ARG A 40 26.44 6.21 3.00
CA ARG A 40 25.83 5.91 4.32
C ARG A 40 25.07 7.09 4.94
N HIS A 41 25.27 8.30 4.43
CA HIS A 41 24.57 9.49 4.88
C HIS A 41 23.27 9.75 4.13
N VAL A 42 22.94 8.94 3.12
CA VAL A 42 21.68 9.04 2.40
C VAL A 42 20.60 8.18 3.07
N LEU A 43 19.50 8.84 3.45
CA LEU A 43 18.31 8.22 4.00
C LEU A 43 17.19 8.24 2.95
N VAL A 44 16.75 7.06 2.54
CA VAL A 44 15.62 6.92 1.61
C VAL A 44 14.34 6.77 2.41
N VAL A 45 13.38 7.66 2.14
CA VAL A 45 12.03 7.64 2.70
C VAL A 45 11.09 7.22 1.58
N TYR A 46 10.58 5.98 1.64
CA TYR A 46 9.68 5.42 0.65
C TYR A 46 8.22 5.64 1.04
N ILE A 47 7.41 6.13 0.12
CA ILE A 47 5.98 6.32 0.28
C ILE A 47 5.27 5.80 -0.98
N ASP A 48 4.47 4.73 -0.82
CA ASP A 48 3.52 4.33 -1.85
C ASP A 48 2.29 5.24 -1.76
N CYS A 49 2.12 6.07 -2.78
CA CYS A 49 1.06 7.07 -2.83
C CYS A 49 -0.32 6.48 -3.13
N LYS A 50 -0.39 5.25 -3.62
CA LYS A 50 -1.58 4.64 -4.18
C LYS A 50 -2.76 4.52 -3.21
N ASP A 51 -2.48 4.13 -1.97
CA ASP A 51 -3.51 3.90 -0.96
C ASP A 51 -3.78 5.16 -0.10
N ILE A 52 -3.11 6.27 -0.38
CA ILE A 52 -3.29 7.54 0.32
C ILE A 52 -4.49 8.30 -0.27
N LYS A 53 -5.50 8.58 0.56
CA LYS A 53 -6.79 9.15 0.13
C LYS A 53 -7.05 10.56 0.66
N SER A 54 -6.14 11.13 1.47
CA SER A 54 -6.28 12.49 2.00
C SER A 54 -4.92 13.17 2.16
N PHE A 55 -4.90 14.51 2.14
CA PHE A 55 -3.71 15.29 2.41
C PHE A 55 -3.16 15.00 3.82
N GLU A 56 -4.04 14.85 4.78
CA GLU A 56 -3.70 14.58 6.16
C GLU A 56 -2.95 13.24 6.29
N SER A 57 -3.44 12.20 5.60
CA SER A 57 -2.77 10.90 5.55
C SER A 57 -1.41 10.99 4.88
N PHE A 58 -1.29 11.72 3.76
CA PHE A 58 -0.04 11.94 3.06
C PHE A 58 0.99 12.68 3.95
N ALA A 59 0.61 13.85 4.45
CA ALA A 59 1.46 14.66 5.31
C ALA A 59 1.85 13.91 6.58
N GLY A 60 0.92 13.18 7.19
CA GLY A 60 1.17 12.33 8.34
C GLY A 60 2.21 11.25 8.08
N THR A 61 2.12 10.56 6.92
CA THR A 61 3.09 9.54 6.53
C THR A 61 4.49 10.15 6.31
N VAL A 62 4.59 11.29 5.64
CA VAL A 62 5.87 11.99 5.43
C VAL A 62 6.50 12.40 6.76
N ILE A 63 5.70 12.95 7.70
CA ILE A 63 6.19 13.36 9.03
C ILE A 63 6.68 12.16 9.83
N GLU A 64 5.91 11.07 9.88
CA GLU A 64 6.30 9.87 10.62
C GLU A 64 7.64 9.32 10.15
N GLN A 65 7.85 9.31 8.85
CA GLN A 65 9.07 8.78 8.24
C GLN A 65 10.28 9.69 8.47
N ILE A 66 10.11 11.02 8.38
CA ILE A 66 11.21 11.98 8.49
C ILE A 66 11.44 12.42 9.94
N CYS A 67 10.38 12.76 10.67
CA CYS A 67 10.50 13.42 11.98
C CYS A 67 10.48 12.42 13.14
N ARG A 68 9.95 11.22 12.93
CA ARG A 68 9.76 10.20 13.98
C ARG A 68 9.02 10.72 15.22
N SER A 69 8.31 11.82 15.08
CA SER A 69 7.54 12.47 16.15
C SER A 69 6.11 12.71 15.69
N PRO A 70 5.10 12.21 16.41
CA PRO A 70 3.72 12.24 15.93
C PRO A 70 2.97 13.56 16.16
N SER A 71 3.57 14.56 16.83
CA SER A 71 2.82 15.70 17.38
C SER A 71 3.22 17.02 16.73
N VAL A 72 2.62 17.34 15.56
CA VAL A 72 2.92 18.58 14.86
C VAL A 72 1.66 19.22 14.30
N ASP A 73 1.50 20.53 14.47
CA ASP A 73 0.37 21.30 13.93
C ASP A 73 0.64 21.81 12.51
N ASP A 74 1.91 22.10 12.16
CA ASP A 74 2.35 22.47 10.81
C ASP A 74 3.39 21.47 10.28
N PRO A 75 2.97 20.52 9.41
CA PRO A 75 3.83 19.50 8.84
C PRO A 75 5.04 20.03 8.08
N ALA A 76 4.84 21.04 7.25
CA ALA A 76 5.89 21.55 6.38
C ALA A 76 7.01 22.23 7.19
N THR A 77 6.64 23.01 8.19
CA THR A 77 7.61 23.69 9.09
C THR A 77 8.40 22.69 9.92
N GLU A 78 7.77 21.64 10.44
CA GLU A 78 8.49 20.64 11.25
C GLU A 78 9.45 19.79 10.41
N ILE A 79 9.03 19.35 9.22
CA ILE A 79 9.91 18.66 8.27
C ILE A 79 11.12 19.54 7.95
N LYS A 80 10.89 20.81 7.61
CA LYS A 80 11.97 21.79 7.38
C LYS A 80 12.93 21.90 8.56
N LYS A 81 12.41 22.07 9.77
CA LYS A 81 13.20 22.14 10.99
C LYS A 81 14.06 20.90 11.18
N ARG A 82 13.48 19.71 10.97
CA ARG A 82 14.18 18.43 11.09
C ARG A 82 15.25 18.27 10.01
N LEU A 83 14.94 18.56 8.77
CA LEU A 83 15.89 18.47 7.66
C LEU A 83 17.05 19.45 7.86
N ASN A 84 16.78 20.70 8.23
CA ASN A 84 17.83 21.71 8.46
C ASN A 84 18.70 21.43 9.71
N ALA A 85 18.12 20.79 10.73
CA ALA A 85 18.89 20.34 11.91
C ALA A 85 19.81 19.16 11.59
N SER A 86 19.55 18.41 10.53
CA SER A 86 20.29 17.23 10.14
C SER A 86 21.43 17.59 9.18
N LYS A 87 22.55 18.11 9.72
CA LYS A 87 23.73 18.50 8.91
C LYS A 87 24.45 17.32 8.26
N TYR A 88 24.25 16.10 8.75
CA TYR A 88 24.98 14.89 8.34
C TYR A 88 24.19 13.98 7.42
N TYR A 89 22.87 14.13 7.33
CA TYR A 89 22.02 13.26 6.54
C TYR A 89 21.40 13.99 5.36
N PHE A 90 21.39 13.30 4.24
CA PHE A 90 20.70 13.70 3.03
C PHE A 90 19.51 12.79 2.81
N TYR A 91 18.36 13.35 2.46
CA TYR A 91 17.12 12.59 2.31
C TYR A 91 16.75 12.44 0.85
N VAL A 92 16.29 11.25 0.49
CA VAL A 92 15.61 10.99 -0.79
C VAL A 92 14.18 10.60 -0.49
N LEU A 93 13.24 11.47 -0.82
CA LEU A 93 11.81 11.17 -0.69
C LEU A 93 11.35 10.46 -1.96
N PHE A 94 11.17 9.14 -1.85
CA PHE A 94 10.72 8.31 -2.94
C PHE A 94 9.20 8.18 -2.89
N LEU A 95 8.52 8.84 -3.84
CA LEU A 95 7.07 8.85 -4.02
C LEU A 95 6.72 7.92 -5.18
N ASP A 96 6.19 6.75 -4.87
CA ASP A 96 5.80 5.75 -5.87
C ASP A 96 4.31 5.82 -6.18
N ASN A 97 3.90 5.53 -7.41
CA ASN A 97 2.52 5.59 -7.90
C ASN A 97 1.87 6.99 -7.72
N PHE A 98 2.59 8.03 -8.09
CA PHE A 98 2.18 9.42 -7.87
C PHE A 98 0.95 9.84 -8.70
N GLU A 99 0.59 9.09 -9.75
CA GLU A 99 -0.62 9.31 -10.56
C GLU A 99 -1.90 9.32 -9.75
N CYS A 100 -1.96 8.65 -8.60
CA CYS A 100 -3.13 8.65 -7.74
C CYS A 100 -3.54 10.05 -7.24
N PHE A 101 -2.59 11.00 -7.25
CA PHE A 101 -2.84 12.41 -7.00
C PHE A 101 -3.21 13.20 -8.26
N LEU A 102 -3.17 12.59 -9.44
CA LEU A 102 -3.35 13.24 -10.73
C LEU A 102 -4.66 12.84 -11.41
N GLU A 103 -5.15 11.63 -11.15
CA GLU A 103 -6.39 11.13 -11.75
C GLU A 103 -7.58 11.99 -11.34
N GLU A 104 -8.28 12.57 -12.32
CA GLU A 104 -9.61 13.10 -12.11
C GLU A 104 -10.56 11.92 -11.90
N ASN A 105 -11.36 11.96 -10.83
CA ASN A 105 -12.36 10.92 -10.53
C ASN A 105 -13.50 10.93 -11.57
N ASN A 106 -13.18 10.86 -12.86
CA ASN A 106 -14.15 10.77 -13.95
C ASN A 106 -14.77 9.37 -14.09
N LYS A 107 -14.38 8.38 -13.25
CA LYS A 107 -14.92 7.01 -13.32
C LYS A 107 -15.88 6.63 -12.20
N GLN A 108 -16.39 7.57 -11.40
CA GLN A 108 -17.35 7.25 -10.32
C GLN A 108 -18.64 8.08 -10.36
N GLN A 109 -19.06 8.59 -11.52
CA GLN A 109 -20.33 9.34 -11.65
C GLN A 109 -21.46 8.56 -12.33
N GLU A 110 -21.43 7.25 -12.41
CA GLU A 110 -22.54 6.56 -13.07
C GLU A 110 -23.55 5.85 -12.14
N ASP A 111 -23.35 5.74 -10.82
CA ASP A 111 -24.43 5.14 -9.99
C ASP A 111 -24.39 5.67 -8.55
N GLN A 112 -24.81 6.88 -8.28
CA GLN A 112 -25.69 7.29 -7.15
C GLN A 112 -25.70 8.81 -6.95
N PRO A 113 -26.86 9.43 -6.69
CA PRO A 113 -26.94 10.79 -6.19
C PRO A 113 -26.65 10.76 -4.68
N SER A 114 -25.40 10.87 -4.29
CA SER A 114 -25.03 10.99 -2.88
C SER A 114 -24.28 12.28 -2.62
N THR A 115 -24.83 13.04 -1.72
CA THR A 115 -24.38 14.27 -1.08
C THR A 115 -23.06 14.17 -0.30
N ALA A 116 -22.13 13.32 -0.71
CA ALA A 116 -20.78 13.24 -0.16
C ALA A 116 -19.82 13.82 -1.19
N ALA A 117 -19.32 15.03 -0.89
CA ALA A 117 -18.36 15.76 -1.72
C ALA A 117 -17.21 14.83 -2.15
N ALA A 118 -16.99 14.77 -3.47
CA ALA A 118 -15.78 14.18 -4.04
C ALA A 118 -14.54 14.75 -3.32
N PRO A 119 -13.45 14.01 -3.15
CA PRO A 119 -12.20 14.57 -2.65
C PRO A 119 -11.78 15.66 -3.63
N SER A 120 -11.94 16.88 -3.21
CA SER A 120 -11.93 18.08 -3.99
C SER A 120 -10.57 18.29 -4.68
N ARG A 121 -10.56 19.10 -5.75
CA ARG A 121 -9.37 19.75 -6.34
C ARG A 121 -8.39 20.25 -5.27
N ASP A 122 -8.90 20.67 -4.12
CA ASP A 122 -8.18 21.11 -2.93
C ASP A 122 -7.16 20.09 -2.39
N TYR A 123 -7.48 18.80 -2.36
CA TYR A 123 -6.57 17.77 -1.85
C TYR A 123 -5.28 17.65 -2.68
N ARG A 124 -5.39 17.62 -4.00
CA ARG A 124 -4.26 17.55 -4.94
C ARG A 124 -3.38 18.78 -4.83
N GLU A 125 -4.01 19.96 -4.89
CA GLU A 125 -3.30 21.22 -4.76
C GLU A 125 -2.56 21.31 -3.43
N ARG A 126 -3.15 20.83 -2.34
CA ARG A 126 -2.52 20.79 -1.02
C ARG A 126 -1.29 19.88 -1.00
N VAL A 127 -1.35 18.68 -1.62
CA VAL A 127 -0.19 17.79 -1.75
C VAL A 127 0.91 18.43 -2.56
N LEU A 128 0.59 18.98 -3.74
CA LEU A 128 1.56 19.63 -4.62
C LEU A 128 2.20 20.86 -3.97
N ARG A 129 1.41 21.68 -3.28
CA ARG A 129 1.88 22.83 -2.52
C ARG A 129 2.83 22.42 -1.41
N PHE A 130 2.47 21.38 -0.66
CA PHE A 130 3.29 20.84 0.42
C PHE A 130 4.65 20.32 -0.08
N ILE A 131 4.68 19.53 -1.16
CA ILE A 131 5.93 19.09 -1.80
C ILE A 131 6.75 20.29 -2.27
N GLY A 132 6.12 21.27 -2.92
CA GLY A 132 6.79 22.49 -3.38
C GLY A 132 7.34 23.34 -2.24
N GLU A 133 6.68 23.38 -1.08
CA GLU A 133 7.17 24.08 0.11
C GLU A 133 8.39 23.39 0.71
N ILE A 134 8.37 22.07 0.81
CA ILE A 134 9.53 21.29 1.27
C ILE A 134 10.70 21.52 0.32
N ALA A 135 10.49 21.37 -0.99
CA ALA A 135 11.55 21.52 -2.00
C ALA A 135 12.21 22.90 -2.01
N ARG A 136 11.42 23.98 -1.88
CA ARG A 136 11.93 25.36 -1.90
C ARG A 136 12.68 25.76 -0.65
N ARG A 137 12.40 25.12 0.48
CA ARG A 137 12.88 25.54 1.81
C ARG A 137 13.98 24.66 2.38
N THR A 138 14.40 23.62 1.66
CA THR A 138 15.41 22.65 2.13
C THR A 138 16.41 22.32 1.03
N THR A 139 17.67 22.15 1.40
CA THR A 139 18.77 21.85 0.46
C THR A 139 19.26 20.41 0.56
N ASN A 140 18.87 19.69 1.60
CA ASN A 140 19.32 18.34 1.91
C ASN A 140 18.25 17.27 1.66
N ILE A 141 17.34 17.52 0.71
CA ILE A 141 16.37 16.57 0.23
C ILE A 141 16.31 16.56 -1.29
N LYS A 142 16.11 15.37 -1.86
CA LYS A 142 15.74 15.19 -3.26
C LYS A 142 14.50 14.32 -3.40
N PHE A 143 13.87 14.42 -4.54
CA PHE A 143 12.65 13.68 -4.85
C PHE A 143 12.96 12.62 -5.91
N LEU A 144 12.48 11.41 -5.68
CA LEU A 144 12.42 10.34 -6.66
C LEU A 144 10.95 9.97 -6.82
N VAL A 145 10.38 10.25 -8.00
CA VAL A 145 8.94 10.11 -8.22
C VAL A 145 8.69 9.17 -9.37
N THR A 146 7.77 8.22 -9.20
CA THR A 146 7.28 7.38 -10.31
C THR A 146 5.81 7.69 -10.58
N SER A 147 5.42 7.67 -11.85
CA SER A 147 4.02 7.90 -12.27
C SER A 147 3.71 7.23 -13.59
N LEU A 148 2.42 6.98 -13.87
CA LEU A 148 1.96 6.53 -15.19
C LEU A 148 2.04 7.67 -16.22
N GLU A 149 1.77 8.89 -15.78
CA GLU A 149 1.68 10.06 -16.64
C GLU A 149 2.64 11.16 -16.20
N ARG A 150 3.01 12.00 -17.16
CA ARG A 150 3.85 13.16 -16.90
C ARG A 150 3.08 14.23 -16.14
N VAL A 151 3.66 14.74 -15.08
CA VAL A 151 3.01 15.72 -14.20
C VAL A 151 3.33 17.13 -14.63
N PRO A 152 2.33 18.00 -14.86
CA PRO A 152 2.53 19.36 -15.36
C PRO A 152 3.33 20.28 -14.44
N PHE A 153 3.38 20.00 -13.13
CA PHE A 153 4.04 20.86 -12.13
C PHE A 153 5.55 20.64 -11.99
N LEU A 154 6.11 19.65 -12.69
CA LEU A 154 7.54 19.36 -12.65
C LEU A 154 8.46 20.55 -13.00
N PRO A 155 8.07 21.48 -13.88
CA PRO A 155 8.88 22.67 -14.14
C PRO A 155 9.07 23.57 -12.92
N MET A 156 8.17 23.52 -11.92
CA MET A 156 8.30 24.29 -10.67
C MET A 156 9.35 23.71 -9.72
N LEU A 157 9.67 22.42 -9.89
CA LEU A 157 10.75 21.72 -9.22
C LEU A 157 11.77 21.40 -10.31
N ALA A 158 13.02 21.80 -10.16
CA ALA A 158 14.09 21.49 -11.11
C ALA A 158 14.37 19.97 -11.14
N MET A 159 13.40 19.17 -11.65
CA MET A 159 13.46 17.72 -11.72
C MET A 159 13.82 17.24 -13.13
N LYS A 160 14.65 16.19 -13.19
CA LYS A 160 14.92 15.48 -14.44
C LYS A 160 13.81 14.48 -14.74
N ALA A 161 13.12 14.65 -15.86
CA ALA A 161 12.16 13.67 -16.33
C ALA A 161 12.84 12.57 -17.15
N ILE A 162 12.51 11.32 -16.85
CA ILE A 162 12.96 10.10 -17.55
C ILE A 162 11.72 9.32 -17.96
N ARG A 163 11.51 9.16 -19.26
CA ARG A 163 10.45 8.29 -19.78
C ARG A 163 10.98 6.91 -20.05
N LEU A 164 10.36 5.89 -19.43
CA LEU A 164 10.66 4.51 -19.72
C LEU A 164 9.85 4.02 -20.91
N ASN A 165 10.55 3.45 -21.88
CA ASN A 165 9.97 2.80 -23.04
C ASN A 165 9.96 1.27 -22.86
N PRO A 166 9.11 0.54 -23.59
CA PRO A 166 9.19 -0.91 -23.69
C PRO A 166 10.59 -1.36 -24.12
N PHE A 167 11.02 -2.50 -23.63
CA PHE A 167 12.30 -3.12 -24.00
C PHE A 167 12.37 -3.36 -25.52
N ASN A 168 13.52 -3.11 -26.07
CA ASN A 168 13.85 -3.56 -27.41
C ASN A 168 14.09 -5.09 -27.43
N LYS A 169 14.39 -5.66 -28.61
CA LYS A 169 14.58 -7.11 -28.76
C LYS A 169 15.75 -7.63 -27.92
N ASP A 170 16.86 -6.92 -27.88
CA ASP A 170 18.07 -7.34 -27.16
C ASP A 170 17.87 -7.27 -25.66
N GLU A 171 17.20 -6.22 -25.17
CA GLU A 171 16.85 -6.06 -23.74
C GLU A 171 15.86 -7.13 -23.28
N SER A 172 14.88 -7.44 -24.12
CA SER A 172 13.91 -8.51 -23.88
C SER A 172 14.58 -9.87 -23.83
N SER A 173 15.49 -10.18 -24.77
CA SER A 173 16.25 -11.43 -24.77
C SER A 173 17.13 -11.58 -23.53
N LYS A 174 17.81 -10.50 -23.09
CA LYS A 174 18.59 -10.50 -21.85
C LYS A 174 17.74 -10.76 -20.62
N LEU A 175 16.51 -10.23 -20.58
CA LEU A 175 15.58 -10.52 -19.48
C LEU A 175 15.15 -11.99 -19.52
N LEU A 176 14.85 -12.53 -20.70
CA LEU A 176 14.52 -13.94 -20.91
C LEU A 176 15.62 -14.87 -20.38
N GLU A 177 16.86 -14.63 -20.73
CA GLU A 177 18.02 -15.41 -20.25
C GLU A 177 18.16 -15.38 -18.72
N LYS A 178 17.96 -14.21 -18.13
CA LYS A 178 18.03 -14.03 -16.66
C LYS A 178 16.95 -14.78 -15.90
N VAL A 179 15.72 -14.77 -16.40
CA VAL A 179 14.58 -15.40 -15.72
C VAL A 179 14.65 -16.92 -15.80
N ARG A 180 15.23 -17.48 -16.84
CA ARG A 180 15.26 -18.92 -17.13
C ARG A 180 16.39 -19.71 -16.48
N ARG A 181 17.30 -19.12 -15.76
CA ARG A 181 18.37 -19.79 -15.02
C ARG A 181 19.20 -20.82 -15.82
N GLY A 182 19.33 -20.64 -17.15
CA GLY A 182 20.27 -21.43 -17.95
C GLY A 182 19.70 -22.34 -19.05
N ASP A 183 18.39 -22.52 -19.13
CA ASP A 183 17.82 -23.26 -20.27
C ASP A 183 17.83 -22.43 -21.55
N LYS A 184 18.47 -22.92 -22.61
CA LYS A 184 18.55 -22.21 -23.88
C LYS A 184 17.22 -22.31 -24.65
N ILE A 185 16.59 -21.17 -24.91
CA ILE A 185 15.55 -21.07 -25.96
C ILE A 185 16.23 -20.83 -27.30
N SER A 186 15.68 -21.37 -28.37
CA SER A 186 16.13 -20.96 -29.70
C SER A 186 15.87 -19.46 -29.91
N ASP A 187 16.77 -18.78 -30.58
CA ASP A 187 16.66 -17.35 -30.85
C ASP A 187 15.35 -16.97 -31.53
N GLU A 188 14.82 -17.85 -32.37
CA GLU A 188 13.56 -17.69 -33.08
C GLU A 188 12.37 -17.66 -32.12
N LYS A 189 12.30 -18.56 -31.13
CA LYS A 189 11.26 -18.59 -30.09
C LYS A 189 11.38 -17.40 -29.12
N SER A 190 12.60 -16.98 -28.81
CA SER A 190 12.86 -15.78 -28.02
C SER A 190 12.31 -14.53 -28.69
N LEU A 191 12.54 -14.39 -29.98
CA LEU A 191 12.03 -13.28 -30.80
C LEU A 191 10.49 -13.27 -30.83
N GLU A 192 9.87 -14.42 -31.02
CA GLU A 192 8.41 -14.53 -31.05
C GLU A 192 7.79 -14.09 -29.71
N LEU A 193 8.37 -14.50 -28.58
CA LEU A 193 7.92 -14.08 -27.25
C LEU A 193 8.07 -12.58 -27.03
N CYS A 194 9.20 -12.00 -27.45
CA CYS A 194 9.43 -10.56 -27.35
C CYS A 194 8.38 -9.76 -28.12
N GLU A 195 7.97 -10.23 -29.29
CA GLU A 195 6.92 -9.62 -30.11
C GLU A 195 5.55 -9.72 -29.43
N ILE A 196 5.21 -10.91 -28.93
CA ILE A 196 3.95 -11.15 -28.20
C ILE A 196 3.85 -10.22 -26.98
N CYS A 197 4.92 -10.10 -26.20
CA CYS A 197 4.99 -9.26 -25.02
C CYS A 197 5.11 -7.76 -25.34
N SER A 198 5.39 -7.39 -26.58
CA SER A 198 5.64 -6.00 -27.01
C SER A 198 6.69 -5.28 -26.17
N GLY A 199 7.71 -6.01 -25.67
CA GLY A 199 8.76 -5.48 -24.82
C GLY A 199 8.30 -5.01 -23.43
N ILE A 200 7.11 -5.39 -22.96
CA ILE A 200 6.64 -5.05 -21.62
C ILE A 200 7.25 -6.03 -20.60
N PRO A 201 8.17 -5.59 -19.72
CA PRO A 201 8.90 -6.48 -18.81
C PRO A 201 7.98 -7.31 -17.90
N LEU A 202 6.90 -6.74 -17.41
CA LEU A 202 5.94 -7.45 -16.56
C LEU A 202 5.28 -8.60 -17.31
N VAL A 203 4.83 -8.38 -18.54
CA VAL A 203 4.20 -9.43 -19.38
C VAL A 203 5.20 -10.54 -19.64
N LEU A 204 6.43 -10.17 -20.04
CA LEU A 204 7.50 -11.10 -20.29
C LEU A 204 7.81 -11.97 -19.06
N HIS A 205 8.02 -11.33 -17.93
CA HIS A 205 8.32 -11.99 -16.66
C HIS A 205 7.19 -12.90 -16.18
N THR A 206 5.95 -12.44 -16.25
CA THR A 206 4.77 -13.21 -15.80
C THR A 206 4.51 -14.42 -16.71
N LEU A 207 4.65 -14.26 -18.04
CA LEU A 207 4.49 -15.37 -18.97
C LEU A 207 5.57 -16.45 -18.80
N ILE A 208 6.81 -16.06 -18.51
CA ILE A 208 7.92 -17.02 -18.34
C ILE A 208 7.80 -17.78 -17.02
N SER A 209 7.46 -17.07 -15.93
CA SER A 209 7.48 -17.67 -14.59
C SER A 209 6.22 -18.45 -14.26
N ALA A 210 5.11 -18.18 -14.95
CA ALA A 210 3.93 -19.04 -14.88
C ALA A 210 4.22 -20.45 -15.42
N GLN A 211 5.47 -20.71 -15.84
CA GLN A 211 5.92 -21.95 -16.43
C GLN A 211 7.39 -22.20 -16.11
N GLU A 212 7.62 -23.16 -15.23
CA GLU A 212 8.91 -23.86 -15.19
C GLU A 212 9.20 -24.54 -16.55
N ASP A 213 8.19 -24.60 -17.41
CA ASP A 213 8.22 -25.11 -18.78
C ASP A 213 7.64 -24.11 -19.77
N LEU A 214 8.45 -23.18 -20.27
CA LEU A 214 8.08 -22.46 -21.49
C LEU A 214 8.07 -23.40 -22.70
N ILE A 215 8.86 -24.47 -22.65
CA ILE A 215 8.74 -25.65 -23.51
C ILE A 215 7.39 -26.32 -23.24
N GLY A 216 6.98 -26.50 -21.99
CA GLY A 216 5.66 -26.98 -21.60
C GLY A 216 4.52 -26.01 -21.94
N LEU A 217 4.72 -24.66 -22.06
CA LEU A 217 3.71 -23.78 -22.69
C LEU A 217 3.54 -24.13 -24.15
N LEU A 218 4.65 -24.29 -24.82
CA LEU A 218 4.66 -24.72 -26.19
C LEU A 218 4.25 -26.19 -26.29
N GLU A 219 4.51 -27.05 -25.28
CA GLU A 219 4.14 -28.46 -25.20
C GLU A 219 2.80 -28.72 -24.52
N LEU A 220 2.35 -27.95 -23.50
CA LEU A 220 0.99 -27.96 -22.96
C LEU A 220 -0.02 -27.38 -23.95
N TYR A 221 0.39 -26.40 -24.73
CA TYR A 221 -0.34 -26.05 -25.94
C TYR A 221 -0.16 -27.13 -27.03
N GLY A 222 0.83 -27.98 -26.95
CA GLY A 222 0.95 -29.20 -27.75
C GLY A 222 -0.02 -30.31 -27.32
N LYS A 223 -0.53 -30.29 -26.09
CA LYS A 223 -1.63 -31.16 -25.61
C LYS A 223 -3.01 -30.49 -25.75
N SER A 224 -3.09 -29.16 -25.89
CA SER A 224 -4.29 -28.47 -26.38
C SER A 224 -4.35 -28.58 -27.90
N PRO A 225 -5.54 -28.60 -28.51
CA PRO A 225 -5.66 -28.63 -29.98
C PRO A 225 -4.77 -27.53 -30.59
N PRO A 226 -4.05 -27.81 -31.68
CA PRO A 226 -3.17 -26.82 -32.35
C PRO A 226 -3.86 -25.50 -32.67
N GLU A 227 -5.18 -25.52 -32.80
CA GLU A 227 -6.02 -24.36 -33.04
C GLU A 227 -6.11 -23.40 -31.85
N GLU A 228 -6.17 -23.89 -30.62
CA GLU A 228 -6.24 -23.01 -29.43
C GLU A 228 -4.92 -22.26 -29.21
N ARG A 229 -3.80 -22.94 -29.44
CA ARG A 229 -2.46 -22.35 -29.37
C ARG A 229 -2.29 -21.25 -30.42
N SER A 230 -2.60 -21.57 -31.65
CA SER A 230 -2.53 -20.63 -32.77
C SER A 230 -3.45 -19.42 -32.52
N ASN A 231 -4.63 -19.65 -31.97
CA ASN A 231 -5.60 -18.61 -31.65
C ASN A 231 -5.12 -17.68 -30.53
N PHE A 232 -4.50 -18.20 -29.46
CA PHE A 232 -3.94 -17.37 -28.39
C PHE A 232 -2.79 -16.50 -28.87
N LEU A 233 -1.78 -17.08 -29.52
CA LEU A 233 -0.64 -16.34 -30.04
C LEU A 233 -1.08 -15.27 -31.07
N ARG A 234 -2.02 -15.63 -31.94
CA ARG A 234 -2.62 -14.70 -32.91
C ARG A 234 -3.37 -13.58 -32.20
N LYS A 235 -4.18 -13.90 -31.18
CA LYS A 235 -4.89 -12.91 -30.35
C LYS A 235 -3.90 -11.98 -29.69
N MET A 236 -2.86 -12.47 -29.04
CA MET A 236 -1.86 -11.65 -28.36
C MET A 236 -1.08 -10.73 -29.32
N LYS A 237 -0.85 -11.15 -30.57
CA LYS A 237 -0.23 -10.28 -31.60
C LYS A 237 -1.14 -9.11 -32.00
N THR A 238 -2.46 -9.32 -32.00
CA THR A 238 -3.46 -8.31 -32.41
C THR A 238 -3.98 -7.45 -31.26
N VAL A 239 -3.77 -7.86 -30.01
CA VAL A 239 -4.19 -7.09 -28.82
C VAL A 239 -3.37 -5.80 -28.73
N PRO A 240 -4.03 -4.63 -28.52
CA PRO A 240 -3.34 -3.38 -28.25
C PRO A 240 -2.39 -3.50 -27.04
N LYS A 241 -1.26 -2.78 -27.07
CA LYS A 241 -0.21 -2.86 -26.03
C LYS A 241 -0.79 -2.65 -24.62
N GLU A 242 -1.75 -1.75 -24.50
CA GLU A 242 -2.40 -1.36 -23.26
C GLU A 242 -3.21 -2.53 -22.62
N LYS A 243 -3.74 -3.43 -23.46
CA LYS A 243 -4.53 -4.58 -23.02
C LYS A 243 -3.72 -5.88 -22.86
N LYS A 244 -2.45 -5.90 -23.28
CA LYS A 244 -1.63 -7.11 -23.20
C LYS A 244 -1.40 -7.61 -21.79
N ILE A 245 -1.23 -6.71 -20.85
CA ILE A 245 -1.12 -7.06 -19.41
C ILE A 245 -2.39 -7.75 -18.93
N GLU A 246 -3.54 -7.17 -19.23
CA GLU A 246 -4.86 -7.72 -18.85
C GLU A 246 -5.07 -9.12 -19.40
N GLU A 247 -4.84 -9.34 -20.70
CA GLU A 247 -4.98 -10.65 -21.35
C GLU A 247 -3.99 -11.68 -20.77
N CYS A 248 -2.76 -11.28 -20.48
CA CYS A 248 -1.76 -12.13 -19.83
C CYS A 248 -2.22 -12.55 -18.42
N LEU A 249 -2.67 -11.61 -17.59
CA LEU A 249 -3.15 -11.89 -16.24
C LEU A 249 -4.39 -12.76 -16.23
N ASN A 250 -5.33 -12.56 -17.19
CA ASN A 250 -6.50 -13.41 -17.34
C ASN A 250 -6.11 -14.85 -17.74
N LEU A 251 -5.09 -15.02 -18.57
CA LEU A 251 -4.58 -16.34 -18.91
C LEU A 251 -3.97 -17.03 -17.67
N CYS A 252 -3.12 -16.34 -16.92
CA CYS A 252 -2.54 -16.87 -15.69
C CYS A 252 -3.63 -17.28 -14.70
N PHE A 253 -4.67 -16.45 -14.53
CA PHE A 253 -5.80 -16.73 -13.65
C PHE A 253 -6.56 -17.99 -14.04
N LYS A 254 -6.84 -18.19 -15.32
CA LYS A 254 -7.56 -19.40 -15.81
C LYS A 254 -6.83 -20.71 -15.55
N ARG A 255 -5.50 -20.66 -15.34
CA ARG A 255 -4.66 -21.84 -15.06
C ARG A 255 -4.60 -22.21 -13.60
N LEU A 256 -4.91 -21.27 -12.74
CA LEU A 256 -4.98 -21.50 -11.31
C LEU A 256 -6.15 -22.43 -10.99
N THR A 257 -5.94 -23.31 -10.03
CA THR A 257 -7.03 -24.08 -9.41
C THR A 257 -8.06 -23.15 -8.78
N PRO A 258 -9.32 -23.57 -8.60
CA PRO A 258 -10.33 -22.74 -7.95
C PRO A 258 -9.92 -22.19 -6.58
N GLN A 259 -9.18 -22.96 -5.77
CA GLN A 259 -8.66 -22.52 -4.47
C GLN A 259 -7.56 -21.45 -4.59
N GLU A 260 -6.67 -21.59 -5.58
CA GLU A 260 -5.65 -20.58 -5.87
C GLU A 260 -6.28 -19.29 -6.40
N GLN A 261 -7.28 -19.38 -7.28
CA GLN A 261 -8.03 -18.24 -7.77
C GLN A 261 -8.67 -17.46 -6.62
N LEU A 262 -9.41 -18.15 -5.75
CA LEU A 262 -10.05 -17.53 -4.60
C LEU A 262 -9.03 -16.91 -3.64
N THR A 263 -7.94 -17.59 -3.35
CA THR A 263 -6.87 -17.07 -2.48
C THR A 263 -6.23 -15.81 -3.08
N LEU A 264 -5.94 -15.81 -4.38
CA LEU A 264 -5.40 -14.64 -5.08
C LEU A 264 -6.35 -13.44 -4.98
N LEU A 265 -7.66 -13.65 -5.18
CA LEU A 265 -8.67 -12.60 -5.09
C LEU A 265 -8.83 -12.07 -3.65
N ARG A 266 -8.82 -12.96 -2.65
CA ARG A 266 -8.86 -12.59 -1.21
C ARG A 266 -7.66 -11.73 -0.82
N LEU A 267 -6.47 -12.12 -1.28
CA LEU A 267 -5.23 -11.40 -1.02
C LEU A 267 -5.21 -9.96 -1.58
N CYS A 268 -5.98 -9.66 -2.63
CA CYS A 268 -6.11 -8.29 -3.15
C CYS A 268 -6.70 -7.29 -2.13
N LEU A 269 -7.39 -7.78 -1.09
CA LEU A 269 -7.90 -6.96 0.00
C LEU A 269 -6.81 -6.54 0.99
N TYR A 270 -5.74 -7.32 1.13
CA TYR A 270 -4.68 -7.05 2.08
C TYR A 270 -3.71 -6.00 1.53
N ARG A 271 -3.33 -5.03 2.35
CA ARG A 271 -2.35 -3.99 2.00
C ARG A 271 -0.99 -4.29 2.64
N GLY A 272 0.08 -3.93 1.93
CA GLY A 272 1.45 -4.08 2.42
C GLY A 272 2.03 -5.48 2.22
N LEU A 273 3.00 -5.81 3.05
CA LEU A 273 3.78 -7.06 3.00
C LEU A 273 3.14 -8.14 3.88
N PHE A 274 3.09 -9.36 3.39
CA PHE A 274 2.56 -10.50 4.13
C PHE A 274 3.46 -11.75 4.01
N THR A 275 3.35 -12.63 4.99
CA THR A 275 3.96 -13.96 4.96
C THR A 275 2.90 -15.02 4.68
N PRO A 276 3.27 -16.22 4.20
CA PRO A 276 2.33 -17.32 4.03
C PRO A 276 1.57 -17.67 5.33
N ASP A 277 2.24 -17.62 6.47
CA ASP A 277 1.61 -17.87 7.79
C ASP A 277 0.56 -16.84 8.14
N LYS A 278 0.81 -15.57 7.83
CA LYS A 278 -0.17 -14.49 8.05
C LYS A 278 -1.42 -14.70 7.19
N VAL A 279 -1.26 -15.06 5.93
CA VAL A 279 -2.37 -15.37 5.02
C VAL A 279 -3.20 -16.54 5.54
N ALA A 280 -2.53 -17.59 5.99
CA ALA A 280 -3.20 -18.73 6.60
C ALA A 280 -4.00 -18.31 7.84
N LYS A 281 -3.41 -17.52 8.74
CA LYS A 281 -4.10 -17.01 9.94
C LYS A 281 -5.33 -16.14 9.63
N ILE A 282 -5.30 -15.36 8.53
CA ILE A 282 -6.40 -14.44 8.16
C ILE A 282 -7.53 -15.16 7.43
N PHE A 283 -7.20 -16.01 6.45
CA PHE A 283 -8.16 -16.55 5.49
C PHE A 283 -8.45 -18.05 5.67
N CYS A 284 -7.95 -18.68 6.76
CA CYS A 284 -8.31 -20.04 7.09
C CYS A 284 -9.82 -20.16 7.34
N SER A 285 -10.43 -21.15 6.72
CA SER A 285 -11.83 -21.51 6.88
C SER A 285 -11.94 -23.00 7.11
N PRO A 286 -13.09 -23.55 7.58
CA PRO A 286 -13.28 -24.98 7.72
C PRO A 286 -13.03 -25.79 6.44
N GLU A 287 -13.14 -25.12 5.29
CA GLU A 287 -12.97 -25.73 3.96
C GLU A 287 -11.51 -25.65 3.45
N SER A 288 -10.66 -24.81 4.05
CA SER A 288 -9.28 -24.61 3.62
C SER A 288 -8.32 -24.75 4.81
N SER A 289 -7.44 -25.77 4.78
CA SER A 289 -6.44 -25.92 5.81
C SER A 289 -5.36 -24.83 5.73
N GLU A 290 -4.78 -24.44 6.87
CA GLU A 290 -3.65 -23.50 6.91
C GLU A 290 -2.47 -23.95 6.04
N TYR A 291 -2.21 -25.25 5.98
CA TYR A 291 -1.14 -25.83 5.16
C TYR A 291 -1.36 -25.56 3.68
N ASN A 292 -2.59 -25.76 3.19
CA ASN A 292 -2.94 -25.49 1.79
C ASN A 292 -2.77 -24.00 1.44
N LEU A 293 -3.19 -23.08 2.31
CA LEU A 293 -3.04 -21.64 2.06
C LEU A 293 -1.58 -21.21 1.99
N ARG A 294 -0.72 -21.77 2.83
CA ARG A 294 0.74 -21.51 2.76
C ARG A 294 1.32 -21.98 1.42
N ALA A 295 0.97 -23.19 1.00
CA ALA A 295 1.42 -23.75 -0.29
C ALA A 295 0.94 -22.89 -1.47
N ILE A 296 -0.32 -22.44 -1.44
CA ILE A 296 -0.89 -21.57 -2.48
C ILE A 296 -0.13 -20.24 -2.58
N VAL A 297 0.20 -19.58 -1.44
CA VAL A 297 0.96 -18.34 -1.47
C VAL A 297 2.34 -18.52 -2.10
N LEU A 298 3.01 -19.64 -1.81
CA LEU A 298 4.29 -19.97 -2.42
C LEU A 298 4.15 -20.19 -3.93
N GLU A 299 3.10 -20.88 -4.38
CA GLU A 299 2.83 -21.12 -5.79
C GLU A 299 2.50 -19.84 -6.55
N LEU A 300 1.63 -18.98 -5.98
CA LEU A 300 1.35 -17.65 -6.55
C LEU A 300 2.62 -16.80 -6.66
N GLY A 301 3.56 -16.96 -5.72
CA GLY A 301 4.88 -16.35 -5.79
C GLY A 301 5.72 -16.90 -6.94
N ARG A 302 5.72 -18.22 -7.17
CA ARG A 302 6.41 -18.86 -8.31
C ARG A 302 5.85 -18.39 -9.66
N CYS A 303 4.52 -18.26 -9.73
CA CYS A 303 3.85 -17.73 -10.91
C CYS A 303 4.02 -16.22 -11.11
N ASN A 304 4.81 -15.52 -10.26
CA ASN A 304 5.01 -14.06 -10.25
C ASN A 304 3.71 -13.23 -10.21
N LEU A 305 2.64 -13.81 -9.72
CA LEU A 305 1.43 -13.08 -9.36
C LEU A 305 1.59 -12.34 -8.02
N LEU A 306 2.54 -12.80 -7.20
CA LEU A 306 3.01 -12.13 -6.00
C LEU A 306 4.52 -11.84 -6.11
N HIS A 307 4.92 -10.64 -5.70
CA HIS A 307 6.32 -10.23 -5.69
C HIS A 307 6.97 -10.63 -4.36
N LEU A 308 8.05 -11.42 -4.44
CA LEU A 308 8.83 -11.84 -3.29
C LEU A 308 9.83 -10.75 -2.89
N GLN A 309 9.77 -10.31 -1.63
CA GLN A 309 10.78 -9.48 -1.00
C GLN A 309 11.53 -10.29 0.06
N LYS A 310 12.85 -10.43 -0.11
CA LYS A 310 13.70 -11.11 0.85
C LYS A 310 14.13 -10.15 1.95
N PHE A 311 13.77 -10.46 3.18
CA PHE A 311 14.32 -9.85 4.39
C PHE A 311 15.23 -10.87 5.09
N GLN A 312 16.20 -10.40 5.86
CA GLN A 312 17.30 -11.20 6.43
C GLN A 312 16.95 -12.66 6.77
N ASP A 313 15.84 -12.92 7.47
CA ASP A 313 15.42 -14.27 7.89
C ASP A 313 14.00 -14.65 7.40
N THR A 314 13.30 -13.78 6.66
CA THR A 314 11.90 -14.05 6.26
C THR A 314 11.61 -13.63 4.84
N ASN A 315 10.90 -14.49 4.13
CA ASN A 315 10.32 -14.19 2.83
C ASN A 315 8.96 -13.51 3.02
N LYS A 316 8.82 -12.30 2.51
CA LYS A 316 7.54 -11.58 2.50
C LYS A 316 7.07 -11.38 1.07
N TYR A 317 5.79 -11.37 0.88
CA TYR A 317 5.13 -11.23 -0.42
C TYR A 317 4.31 -9.96 -0.47
N THR A 318 4.18 -9.39 -1.65
CA THR A 318 3.29 -8.27 -1.94
C THR A 318 2.80 -8.35 -3.37
N PHE A 319 1.77 -7.61 -3.70
CA PHE A 319 1.36 -7.45 -5.09
C PHE A 319 2.14 -6.34 -5.78
N LEU A 320 2.48 -6.57 -7.05
CA LEU A 320 2.70 -5.45 -7.95
C LEU A 320 1.38 -4.73 -8.19
N THR A 321 1.43 -3.41 -8.19
CA THR A 321 0.27 -2.53 -8.29
C THR A 321 -0.68 -2.92 -9.42
N VAL A 322 -0.17 -3.13 -10.62
CA VAL A 322 -0.95 -3.49 -11.81
C VAL A 322 -1.69 -4.82 -11.64
N ILE A 323 -1.03 -5.83 -11.07
CA ILE A 323 -1.62 -7.15 -10.82
C ILE A 323 -2.74 -7.05 -9.79
N ARG A 324 -2.50 -6.32 -8.69
CA ARG A 324 -3.48 -6.12 -7.63
C ARG A 324 -4.75 -5.44 -8.14
N GLU A 325 -4.62 -4.35 -8.90
CA GLU A 325 -5.80 -3.64 -9.40
C GLU A 325 -6.59 -4.44 -10.42
N HIS A 326 -5.91 -5.18 -11.30
CA HIS A 326 -6.59 -6.08 -12.23
C HIS A 326 -7.45 -7.10 -11.48
N PHE A 327 -6.89 -7.84 -10.53
CA PHE A 327 -7.64 -8.86 -9.79
C PHE A 327 -8.65 -8.27 -8.80
N LYS A 328 -8.40 -7.09 -8.26
CA LYS A 328 -9.38 -6.38 -7.43
C LYS A 328 -10.61 -5.94 -8.23
N LEU A 329 -10.42 -5.51 -9.47
CA LEU A 329 -11.53 -5.20 -10.38
C LEU A 329 -12.31 -6.47 -10.74
N LYS A 330 -11.62 -7.53 -11.13
CA LYS A 330 -12.21 -8.84 -11.42
C LYS A 330 -13.00 -9.40 -10.22
N ALA A 331 -12.42 -9.32 -9.02
CA ALA A 331 -13.04 -9.74 -7.77
C ALA A 331 -14.35 -8.97 -7.49
N LYS A 332 -14.36 -7.66 -7.76
CA LYS A 332 -15.55 -6.81 -7.58
C LYS A 332 -16.66 -7.18 -8.58
N GLN A 333 -16.31 -7.56 -9.79
CA GLN A 333 -17.26 -7.84 -10.87
C GLN A 333 -17.84 -9.26 -10.80
N GLU A 334 -16.97 -10.27 -10.62
CA GLU A 334 -17.32 -11.67 -10.80
C GLU A 334 -17.44 -12.46 -9.47
N TYR A 335 -16.83 -11.98 -8.36
CA TYR A 335 -16.71 -12.71 -7.08
C TYR A 335 -17.17 -11.89 -5.88
N ARG A 336 -18.27 -11.17 -6.02
CA ARG A 336 -18.71 -10.17 -5.05
C ARG A 336 -18.97 -10.74 -3.66
N GLU A 337 -19.65 -11.88 -3.57
CA GLU A 337 -19.99 -12.52 -2.28
C GLU A 337 -18.73 -13.02 -1.57
N GLU A 338 -17.84 -13.67 -2.32
CA GLU A 338 -16.59 -14.18 -1.80
C GLU A 338 -15.70 -13.05 -1.24
N ILE A 339 -15.66 -11.90 -1.91
CA ILE A 339 -14.93 -10.73 -1.45
C ILE A 339 -15.57 -10.11 -0.21
N GLN A 340 -16.88 -10.16 -0.07
CA GLN A 340 -17.56 -9.71 1.16
C GLN A 340 -17.21 -10.64 2.33
N HIS A 341 -17.22 -11.95 2.10
CA HIS A 341 -16.81 -12.94 3.11
C HIS A 341 -15.35 -12.73 3.54
N ALA A 342 -14.44 -12.66 2.57
CA ALA A 342 -13.01 -12.44 2.83
C ALA A 342 -12.74 -11.12 3.56
N ARG A 343 -13.50 -10.06 3.26
CA ARG A 343 -13.44 -8.79 4.00
C ARG A 343 -13.85 -9.01 5.45
N GLY A 344 -14.89 -9.78 5.71
CA GLY A 344 -15.30 -10.14 7.08
C GLY A 344 -14.16 -10.79 7.86
N LEU A 345 -13.50 -11.79 7.28
CA LEU A 345 -12.35 -12.47 7.90
C LEU A 345 -11.20 -11.50 8.21
N LEU A 346 -10.87 -10.60 7.27
CA LEU A 346 -9.83 -9.60 7.49
C LEU A 346 -10.20 -8.59 8.59
N ILE A 347 -11.46 -8.18 8.67
CA ILE A 347 -11.96 -7.30 9.75
C ILE A 347 -11.83 -8.00 11.11
N ASP A 348 -12.28 -9.25 11.22
CA ASP A 348 -12.22 -10.00 12.47
C ASP A 348 -10.75 -10.23 12.92
N TYR A 349 -9.86 -10.49 11.96
CA TYR A 349 -8.42 -10.52 12.22
C TYR A 349 -7.89 -9.19 12.75
N LEU A 350 -8.22 -8.06 12.11
CA LEU A 350 -7.73 -6.73 12.52
C LEU A 350 -8.25 -6.31 13.88
N ILE A 351 -9.49 -6.67 14.23
CA ILE A 351 -10.07 -6.46 15.56
C ILE A 351 -9.25 -7.24 16.61
N SER A 352 -8.95 -8.51 16.35
CA SER A 352 -8.16 -9.36 17.24
C SER A 352 -6.73 -8.85 17.36
N PHE A 353 -6.13 -8.49 16.24
CA PHE A 353 -4.80 -7.91 16.15
C PHE A 353 -4.66 -6.64 16.99
N LEU A 354 -5.58 -5.68 16.88
CA LEU A 354 -5.54 -4.45 17.68
C LEU A 354 -5.65 -4.72 19.19
N LYS A 355 -6.47 -5.70 19.59
CA LYS A 355 -6.58 -6.11 21.00
C LYS A 355 -5.29 -6.73 21.52
N GLU A 356 -4.68 -7.63 20.75
CA GLU A 356 -3.43 -8.30 21.12
C GLU A 356 -2.27 -7.29 21.18
N THR A 357 -2.12 -6.46 20.16
CA THR A 357 -1.09 -5.42 20.10
C THR A 357 -1.22 -4.41 21.24
N PHE A 358 -2.46 -4.03 21.61
CA PHE A 358 -2.67 -3.17 22.77
C PHE A 358 -2.24 -3.85 24.09
N LYS A 359 -2.54 -5.14 24.29
CA LYS A 359 -2.04 -5.88 25.45
C LYS A 359 -0.51 -5.93 25.51
N MET A 360 0.15 -6.16 24.35
CA MET A 360 1.60 -6.13 24.25
C MET A 360 2.16 -4.74 24.55
N PHE A 361 1.51 -3.69 24.09
CA PHE A 361 1.88 -2.30 24.36
C PHE A 361 1.85 -1.95 25.86
N LEU A 362 0.94 -2.54 26.63
CA LEU A 362 0.88 -2.37 28.08
C LEU A 362 1.94 -3.21 28.83
N GLY A 363 2.53 -4.20 28.20
CA GLY A 363 3.55 -5.05 28.80
C GLY A 363 4.93 -4.40 28.80
N LYS A 364 5.69 -4.57 29.93
CA LYS A 364 6.99 -3.89 30.10
C LYS A 364 8.04 -4.27 29.04
N ASN A 365 8.05 -5.52 28.56
CA ASN A 365 9.09 -6.05 27.67
C ASN A 365 8.64 -6.22 26.21
N SER A 366 7.36 -5.96 25.90
CA SER A 366 6.76 -6.23 24.59
C SER A 366 6.40 -4.99 23.78
N VAL A 367 6.69 -3.79 24.30
CA VAL A 367 6.37 -2.52 23.63
C VAL A 367 7.05 -2.39 22.25
N LYS A 368 8.32 -2.82 22.15
CA LYS A 368 9.06 -2.75 20.87
C LYS A 368 8.40 -3.63 19.81
N SER A 369 8.07 -4.87 20.16
CA SER A 369 7.38 -5.78 19.26
C SER A 369 5.99 -5.26 18.86
N ALA A 370 5.25 -4.69 19.81
CA ALA A 370 3.95 -4.06 19.52
C ALA A 370 4.06 -2.92 18.49
N ILE A 371 5.12 -2.11 18.56
CA ILE A 371 5.37 -1.02 17.60
C ILE A 371 5.71 -1.59 16.22
N GLU A 372 6.56 -2.62 16.14
CA GLU A 372 6.96 -3.28 14.90
C GLU A 372 5.75 -3.96 14.23
N ASP A 373 4.96 -4.70 15.00
CA ASP A 373 3.75 -5.36 14.52
C ASP A 373 2.70 -4.36 14.03
N PHE A 374 2.45 -3.29 14.80
CA PHE A 374 1.53 -2.24 14.39
C PHE A 374 1.99 -1.53 13.11
N SER A 375 3.28 -1.24 12.99
CA SER A 375 3.84 -0.61 11.79
C SER A 375 3.63 -1.45 10.54
N ALA A 376 3.71 -2.77 10.67
CA ALA A 376 3.47 -3.71 9.57
C ALA A 376 1.99 -3.80 9.15
N GLU A 377 1.04 -3.54 10.06
CA GLU A 377 -0.41 -3.63 9.80
C GLU A 377 -1.10 -2.27 9.66
N LYS A 378 -0.37 -1.19 9.82
CA LYS A 378 -0.93 0.18 9.84
C LYS A 378 -1.83 0.47 8.64
N GLU A 379 -1.41 0.08 7.43
CA GLU A 379 -2.17 0.32 6.20
C GLU A 379 -3.51 -0.46 6.20
N ASN A 380 -3.53 -1.68 6.74
CA ASN A 380 -4.74 -2.47 6.88
C ASN A 380 -5.66 -1.88 7.96
N VAL A 381 -5.10 -1.36 9.05
CA VAL A 381 -5.85 -0.64 10.08
C VAL A 381 -6.47 0.64 9.52
N MET A 382 -5.75 1.40 8.71
CA MET A 382 -6.30 2.57 8.02
C MET A 382 -7.40 2.20 7.02
N GLN A 383 -7.25 1.08 6.32
CA GLN A 383 -8.27 0.53 5.43
C GLN A 383 -9.54 0.14 6.19
N LEU A 384 -9.41 -0.42 7.38
CA LEU A 384 -10.55 -0.73 8.26
C LEU A 384 -11.37 0.53 8.56
N VAL A 385 -10.72 1.64 8.87
CA VAL A 385 -11.38 2.94 9.09
C VAL A 385 -12.12 3.43 7.83
N GLU A 386 -11.51 3.28 6.65
CA GLU A 386 -12.16 3.60 5.37
C GLU A 386 -13.43 2.76 5.13
N TRP A 387 -13.42 1.49 5.53
CA TRP A 387 -14.57 0.60 5.39
C TRP A 387 -15.70 0.97 6.35
N ILE A 388 -15.38 1.37 7.58
CA ILE A 388 -16.35 1.90 8.54
C ILE A 388 -17.06 3.13 7.97
N GLY A 389 -16.29 4.06 7.40
CA GLY A 389 -16.84 5.32 6.85
C GLY A 389 -17.69 5.15 5.58
N LYS A 390 -17.56 4.01 4.87
CA LYS A 390 -18.25 3.73 3.58
C LYS A 390 -19.39 2.73 3.71
N ASP A 391 -19.86 2.43 4.89
CA ASP A 391 -20.94 1.47 5.16
C ASP A 391 -20.75 0.08 4.52
N LYS A 392 -19.50 -0.38 4.48
CA LYS A 392 -19.14 -1.68 3.88
C LYS A 392 -19.18 -2.84 4.89
N MET A 393 -19.77 -2.62 6.05
CA MET A 393 -19.86 -3.58 7.14
C MET A 393 -21.26 -3.55 7.77
N ASP A 394 -21.64 -4.65 8.42
CA ASP A 394 -22.81 -4.69 9.27
C ASP A 394 -22.60 -3.85 10.54
N GLU A 395 -23.71 -3.40 11.14
CA GLU A 395 -23.70 -2.50 12.28
C GLU A 395 -23.01 -3.11 13.52
N GLU A 396 -23.13 -4.43 13.73
CA GLU A 396 -22.51 -5.11 14.85
C GLU A 396 -20.97 -5.11 14.74
N ARG A 397 -20.44 -5.39 13.54
CA ARG A 397 -19.00 -5.28 13.29
C ARG A 397 -18.48 -3.86 13.42
N ILE A 398 -19.24 -2.86 12.96
CA ILE A 398 -18.89 -1.45 13.14
C ILE A 398 -18.77 -1.13 14.63
N LYS A 399 -19.72 -1.54 15.46
CA LYS A 399 -19.68 -1.37 16.92
C LYS A 399 -18.44 -2.02 17.54
N LYS A 400 -18.14 -3.27 17.18
CA LYS A 400 -16.92 -3.97 17.64
C LYS A 400 -15.64 -3.24 17.24
N CYS A 401 -15.56 -2.70 16.02
CA CYS A 401 -14.43 -1.91 15.57
C CYS A 401 -14.27 -0.63 16.43
N ILE A 402 -15.34 0.13 16.60
CA ILE A 402 -15.30 1.37 17.40
C ILE A 402 -14.84 1.07 18.83
N ASP A 403 -15.35 0.01 19.47
CA ASP A 403 -14.95 -0.38 20.81
C ASP A 403 -13.46 -0.70 20.90
N VAL A 404 -12.91 -1.40 19.92
CA VAL A 404 -11.48 -1.74 19.88
C VAL A 404 -10.61 -0.50 19.67
N PHE A 405 -10.99 0.39 18.76
CA PHE A 405 -10.29 1.66 18.57
C PHE A 405 -10.29 2.53 19.83
N ASN A 406 -11.42 2.58 20.54
CA ASN A 406 -11.52 3.32 21.80
C ASN A 406 -10.61 2.73 22.88
N VAL A 407 -10.54 1.39 23.01
CA VAL A 407 -9.65 0.70 23.95
C VAL A 407 -8.18 0.93 23.58
N ALA A 408 -7.84 0.84 22.30
CA ALA A 408 -6.47 1.01 21.81
C ALA A 408 -6.03 2.49 21.67
N GLY A 409 -6.87 3.45 22.02
CA GLY A 409 -6.67 4.88 21.75
C GLY A 409 -5.34 5.45 22.24
N GLU A 410 -4.87 5.08 23.45
CA GLU A 410 -3.58 5.54 23.97
C GLU A 410 -2.39 4.99 23.16
N MET A 411 -2.46 3.73 22.74
CA MET A 411 -1.47 3.11 21.88
C MET A 411 -1.44 3.81 20.51
N LEU A 412 -2.60 3.98 19.89
CA LEU A 412 -2.73 4.61 18.58
C LEU A 412 -2.21 6.06 18.58
N ALA A 413 -2.50 6.82 19.65
CA ALA A 413 -1.98 8.18 19.79
C ALA A 413 -0.46 8.27 19.90
N LYS A 414 0.20 7.19 20.33
CA LYS A 414 1.67 7.13 20.42
C LYS A 414 2.31 6.54 19.17
N MET A 415 1.59 5.67 18.45
CA MET A 415 2.10 4.95 17.29
C MET A 415 1.74 5.58 15.94
N MET A 416 0.74 6.48 15.92
CA MET A 416 0.30 7.15 14.69
C MET A 416 0.66 8.63 14.71
N ALA A 417 0.93 9.20 13.52
CA ALA A 417 1.00 10.65 13.39
C ALA A 417 -0.31 11.30 13.83
N LYS A 418 -0.22 12.50 14.40
CA LYS A 418 -1.40 13.26 14.88
C LYS A 418 -2.50 13.37 13.82
N PHE A 419 -2.13 13.55 12.55
CA PHE A 419 -3.08 13.64 11.44
C PHE A 419 -3.80 12.32 11.18
N ASN A 420 -3.08 11.20 11.14
CA ASN A 420 -3.67 9.87 10.96
C ASN A 420 -4.55 9.51 12.14
N TYR A 421 -4.10 9.77 13.36
CA TYR A 421 -4.88 9.59 14.58
C TYR A 421 -6.18 10.41 14.54
N ARG A 422 -6.08 11.70 14.17
CA ARG A 422 -7.25 12.59 14.05
C ARG A 422 -8.23 12.09 12.99
N TYR A 423 -7.73 11.72 11.81
CA TYR A 423 -8.56 11.15 10.74
C TYR A 423 -9.33 9.91 11.18
N VAL A 424 -8.65 8.98 11.88
CA VAL A 424 -9.30 7.78 12.45
C VAL A 424 -10.46 8.17 13.33
N TYR A 425 -10.23 9.01 14.33
CA TYR A 425 -11.23 9.33 15.31
C TYR A 425 -12.34 10.25 14.79
N ASP A 426 -12.07 11.13 13.86
CA ASP A 426 -13.10 11.92 13.18
C ASP A 426 -14.03 11.05 12.35
N SER A 427 -13.48 10.06 11.64
CA SER A 427 -14.26 9.08 10.90
C SER A 427 -15.14 8.23 11.81
N LEU A 428 -14.60 7.73 12.93
CA LEU A 428 -15.36 6.97 13.92
C LEU A 428 -16.46 7.79 14.58
N ALA A 429 -16.20 9.07 14.92
CA ALA A 429 -17.20 9.94 15.51
C ALA A 429 -18.34 10.26 14.56
N LYS A 430 -18.01 10.53 13.30
CA LYS A 430 -19.02 10.73 12.26
C LYS A 430 -19.95 9.51 12.23
N LYS A 431 -19.35 8.31 12.22
CA LYS A 431 -20.12 7.07 12.18
C LYS A 431 -20.97 6.83 13.42
N CYS A 432 -20.45 7.11 14.64
CA CYS A 432 -21.24 7.05 15.87
C CYS A 432 -22.45 7.99 15.83
N LYS A 433 -22.29 9.20 15.30
CA LYS A 433 -23.39 10.16 15.13
C LYS A 433 -24.45 9.63 14.16
N GLU A 434 -24.04 9.08 13.03
CA GLU A 434 -24.95 8.49 12.04
C GLU A 434 -25.76 7.32 12.62
N MET A 435 -25.14 6.52 13.49
CA MET A 435 -25.79 5.39 14.18
C MET A 435 -26.58 5.80 15.43
N GLY A 436 -26.56 7.07 15.85
CA GLY A 436 -27.19 7.53 17.09
C GLY A 436 -26.52 6.99 18.37
N ASP A 437 -25.32 6.43 18.31
CA ASP A 437 -24.62 5.81 19.44
C ASP A 437 -23.84 6.83 20.28
N GLN A 438 -24.56 7.54 21.14
CA GLN A 438 -24.00 8.58 22.01
C GLN A 438 -23.00 8.04 23.04
N ARG A 439 -23.17 6.79 23.50
CA ARG A 439 -22.26 6.18 24.47
C ARG A 439 -20.85 6.00 23.91
N ARG A 440 -20.73 5.46 22.69
CA ARG A 440 -19.44 5.30 22.02
C ARG A 440 -18.81 6.62 21.64
N LEU A 441 -19.63 7.60 21.27
CA LEU A 441 -19.18 8.96 21.01
C LEU A 441 -18.62 9.64 22.29
N ALA A 442 -19.27 9.49 23.43
CA ALA A 442 -18.79 10.03 24.69
C ALA A 442 -17.47 9.39 25.16
N THR A 443 -17.32 8.07 24.99
CA THR A 443 -16.06 7.37 25.32
C THR A 443 -14.89 7.93 24.53
N ARG A 444 -15.09 8.28 23.27
CA ARG A 444 -14.09 8.96 22.44
C ARG A 444 -13.72 10.33 22.99
N LEU A 445 -14.69 11.19 23.28
CA LEU A 445 -14.44 12.54 23.77
C LEU A 445 -13.65 12.53 25.08
N LEU A 446 -13.93 11.57 25.97
CA LEU A 446 -13.18 11.38 27.21
C LEU A 446 -11.73 10.95 26.94
N SER A 447 -11.47 10.12 25.93
CA SER A 447 -10.10 9.73 25.55
C SER A 447 -9.29 10.90 24.98
N GLU A 448 -9.90 11.77 24.19
CA GLU A 448 -9.26 12.99 23.68
C GLU A 448 -8.96 13.99 24.82
N LEU A 449 -9.93 14.23 25.71
CA LEU A 449 -9.72 15.08 26.88
C LEU A 449 -8.59 14.53 27.77
N GLY A 450 -8.54 13.22 28.00
CA GLY A 450 -7.45 12.57 28.75
C GLY A 450 -6.07 12.80 28.13
N LEU A 451 -5.96 12.81 26.80
CA LEU A 451 -4.71 13.10 26.08
C LEU A 451 -4.32 14.59 26.18
N VAL A 452 -5.30 15.50 26.11
CA VAL A 452 -5.09 16.95 26.29
C VAL A 452 -4.67 17.24 27.74
N TRP A 453 -5.32 16.64 28.72
CA TRP A 453 -4.98 16.78 30.14
C TRP A 453 -3.56 16.27 30.45
N LYS A 454 -3.17 15.10 29.92
CA LYS A 454 -1.79 14.59 30.08
C LYS A 454 -0.75 15.52 29.47
N LYS A 455 -1.06 16.25 28.38
CA LYS A 455 -0.16 17.28 27.82
C LYS A 455 -0.09 18.56 28.64
N LEU A 456 -1.21 18.99 29.25
CA LEU A 456 -1.28 20.22 30.07
C LEU A 456 -0.61 20.07 31.43
N ILE A 457 -0.69 18.89 32.05
CA ILE A 457 -0.14 18.64 33.41
C ILE A 457 1.38 18.37 33.37
N GLY A 458 1.98 18.26 32.17
CA GLY A 458 3.44 18.13 32.02
C GLY A 458 4.02 16.84 32.63
N SER A 459 5.16 16.45 32.16
CA SER A 459 5.90 15.21 32.44
C SER A 459 6.32 14.93 33.90
N ARG A 460 5.68 15.52 34.90
CA ARG A 460 6.08 15.40 36.32
C ARG A 460 5.19 14.56 37.21
N LEU A 461 4.06 14.00 36.70
CA LEU A 461 3.24 13.10 37.50
C LEU A 461 3.27 11.71 36.89
N THR A 462 4.06 10.83 37.48
CA THR A 462 3.94 9.37 37.34
C THR A 462 2.59 8.96 37.90
N PHE A 463 1.58 8.89 37.03
CA PHE A 463 0.30 8.33 37.44
C PHE A 463 0.47 6.82 37.61
N LYS A 464 0.40 6.34 38.86
CA LYS A 464 0.08 4.95 39.16
C LYS A 464 -1.24 4.65 38.50
N SER A 465 -1.24 3.62 37.64
CA SER A 465 -2.41 3.05 36.98
C SER A 465 -3.51 2.78 37.99
N THR A 466 -4.46 3.69 38.15
CA THR A 466 -5.76 3.37 38.76
C THR A 466 -6.62 2.82 37.62
N ARG A 467 -6.96 1.54 37.73
CA ARG A 467 -7.98 0.88 36.92
C ARG A 467 -9.22 1.77 36.93
N VAL A 468 -9.63 2.26 35.77
CA VAL A 468 -10.96 2.81 35.57
C VAL A 468 -11.91 1.62 35.58
N THR A 469 -12.34 1.23 36.80
CA THR A 469 -13.51 0.39 36.99
C THR A 469 -14.72 1.22 36.53
N ALA A 470 -15.65 0.56 35.89
CA ALA A 470 -16.88 1.14 35.35
C ALA A 470 -17.47 2.21 36.26
N VAL A 471 -17.63 3.42 35.75
CA VAL A 471 -18.33 4.53 36.43
C VAL A 471 -19.82 4.15 36.49
N PRO A 472 -20.43 4.14 37.67
CA PRO A 472 -21.87 3.89 37.79
C PRO A 472 -22.68 4.99 37.10
N SER A 473 -23.75 4.59 36.44
CA SER A 473 -24.62 5.39 35.57
C SER A 473 -25.30 6.64 36.19
N ALA A 474 -25.02 6.97 37.45
CA ALA A 474 -25.69 8.05 38.17
C ALA A 474 -24.98 9.42 38.16
N SER A 475 -23.73 9.51 37.64
CA SER A 475 -22.95 10.78 37.64
C SER A 475 -22.81 11.47 36.27
N LEU A 476 -23.47 10.97 35.24
CA LEU A 476 -23.40 11.53 33.89
C LEU A 476 -24.37 12.67 33.59
N SER A 477 -25.30 12.95 34.48
CA SER A 477 -26.32 14.03 34.33
C SER A 477 -25.83 15.44 34.71
N LEU A 478 -24.63 15.57 35.26
CA LEU A 478 -24.14 16.88 35.75
C LEU A 478 -23.10 17.57 34.87
N VAL A 479 -22.61 16.94 33.83
CA VAL A 479 -21.56 17.50 32.95
C VAL A 479 -22.10 18.07 31.62
N VAL A 480 -23.39 17.92 31.35
CA VAL A 480 -24.02 18.43 30.09
C VAL A 480 -24.77 19.76 30.29
N ALA A 481 -24.74 20.35 31.48
CA ALA A 481 -25.48 21.59 31.81
C ALA A 481 -24.57 22.79 32.15
N SER A 482 -23.27 22.76 31.77
CA SER A 482 -22.40 23.95 31.87
C SER A 482 -21.61 24.20 30.61
#